data_e195d4129e1d2191987193beded5db5b
#
_entry.id   e195d4129e1d2191987193beded5db5b
#
_cell.length_a   1.000
_cell.length_b   1.000
_cell.length_c   1.000
_cell.angle_alpha   90.00
_cell.angle_beta   90.00
_cell.angle_gamma   90.00
#
_symmetry.space_group_name_H-M   'P 1'
#
loop_
_entity.id
_entity.type
_entity.pdbx_description
1 polymer ?
#
loop_
_entity_poly.entity_id
_entity_poly.type
_entity_poly.pdbx_seq_one_letter_code
_entity_poly.pdbx_strand_id
1 'polypeptide(L)'
;MVFSSYVLNSSSLFTLFFSDSEENVLKILKESPVLDLTGYEIGSILTKGNDGHIRGLNRELILYLTKEIEKVIANIGVIRLKTLDIAEIMKLSLSTGLTFYDASYVFYCKFNQMTLLTDDKEMYREAMKLGLEVKKVEEVLN
;
A
#
# COMPACT_ATOMS: atom_id res chain seq x y z
N MET A 1 23.40 1.39 10.18
CA MET A 1 22.20 0.53 10.31
C MET A 1 21.16 0.98 9.30
N VAL A 2 20.93 0.16 8.30
CA VAL A 2 19.93 0.49 7.27
C VAL A 2 18.58 0.02 7.79
N PHE A 3 17.74 0.97 8.18
CA PHE A 3 16.34 0.65 8.41
C PHE A 3 15.70 0.48 7.04
N SER A 4 15.31 -0.74 6.71
CA SER A 4 14.54 -0.98 5.51
C SER A 4 13.15 -0.37 5.72
N SER A 5 12.95 0.80 5.16
CA SER A 5 11.64 1.43 5.14
C SER A 5 10.82 0.80 4.02
N TYR A 6 9.61 0.41 4.33
CA TYR A 6 8.68 -0.16 3.36
C TYR A 6 7.70 0.91 2.89
N VAL A 7 7.27 0.81 1.64
CA VAL A 7 6.11 1.53 1.15
C VAL A 7 5.05 0.48 0.83
N LEU A 8 3.88 0.65 1.42
CA LEU A 8 2.77 -0.28 1.26
C LEU A 8 1.76 0.29 0.27
N ASN A 9 1.34 -0.54 -0.69
CA ASN A 9 0.16 -0.21 -1.46
C ASN A 9 -1.11 -0.52 -0.66
N SER A 10 -2.27 -0.13 -1.17
CA SER A 10 -3.54 -0.28 -0.45
C SER A 10 -3.87 -1.73 -0.11
N SER A 11 -3.61 -2.67 -1.02
CA SER A 11 -3.90 -4.09 -0.77
C SER A 11 -3.02 -4.66 0.33
N SER A 12 -1.76 -4.25 0.42
CA SER A 12 -0.85 -4.68 1.48
C SER A 12 -1.22 -4.11 2.82
N LEU A 13 -1.60 -2.84 2.88
CA LEU A 13 -2.09 -2.23 4.11
C LEU A 13 -3.36 -2.94 4.59
N PHE A 14 -4.27 -3.25 3.67
CA PHE A 14 -5.49 -3.99 3.96
C PHE A 14 -5.17 -5.39 4.52
N THR A 15 -4.25 -6.12 3.90
CA THR A 15 -3.81 -7.44 4.37
C THR A 15 -3.20 -7.36 5.76
N LEU A 16 -2.33 -6.38 6.02
CA LEU A 16 -1.74 -6.19 7.33
C LEU A 16 -2.78 -5.92 8.41
N PHE A 17 -3.83 -5.20 8.07
CA PHE A 17 -4.89 -4.83 8.99
C PHE A 17 -5.64 -6.06 9.54
N PHE A 18 -5.70 -7.13 8.77
CA PHE A 18 -6.33 -8.40 9.15
C PHE A 18 -5.34 -9.46 9.63
N SER A 19 -4.08 -9.09 9.85
CA SER A 19 -3.08 -10.01 10.36
C SER A 19 -3.24 -10.24 11.85
N ASP A 20 -2.99 -11.48 12.29
CA ASP A 20 -3.05 -11.85 13.70
C ASP A 20 -1.85 -11.34 14.52
N SER A 21 -0.79 -10.89 13.87
CA SER A 21 0.42 -10.41 14.52
C SER A 21 0.37 -8.90 14.76
N GLU A 22 -0.40 -8.47 15.77
CA GLU A 22 -0.64 -7.04 16.06
C GLU A 22 0.66 -6.26 16.30
N GLU A 23 1.58 -6.81 17.07
CA GLU A 23 2.85 -6.14 17.39
C GLU A 23 3.72 -5.90 16.16
N ASN A 24 3.88 -6.90 15.31
CA ASN A 24 4.65 -6.80 14.08
C ASN A 24 3.99 -5.84 13.08
N VAL A 25 2.67 -5.87 12.99
CA VAL A 25 1.90 -4.97 12.13
C VAL A 25 2.12 -3.51 12.55
N LEU A 26 2.00 -3.21 13.83
CA LEU A 26 2.22 -1.87 14.34
C LEU A 26 3.65 -1.38 14.07
N LYS A 27 4.62 -2.24 14.23
CA LYS A 27 6.03 -1.91 13.95
C LYS A 27 6.23 -1.55 12.48
N ILE A 28 5.68 -2.36 11.57
CA ILE A 28 5.77 -2.11 10.12
C ILE A 28 5.08 -0.79 9.77
N LEU A 29 3.88 -0.56 10.29
CA LEU A 29 3.10 0.64 9.98
C LEU A 29 3.76 1.93 10.47
N LYS A 30 4.42 1.91 11.60
CA LYS A 30 5.13 3.09 12.13
C LYS A 30 6.29 3.53 11.25
N GLU A 31 6.92 2.60 10.57
CA GLU A 31 8.10 2.85 9.74
C GLU A 31 7.79 2.94 8.24
N SER A 32 6.51 2.81 7.87
CA SER A 32 6.11 2.68 6.47
C SER A 32 5.16 3.79 6.07
N PRO A 33 5.63 4.78 5.30
CA PRO A 33 4.71 5.79 4.78
C PRO A 33 3.81 5.19 3.70
N VAL A 34 2.66 5.81 3.52
CA VAL A 34 1.72 5.49 2.44
C VAL A 34 1.52 6.70 1.55
N LEU A 35 1.10 6.46 0.31
CA LEU A 35 0.68 7.55 -0.56
C LEU A 35 -0.70 8.06 -0.13
N ASP A 36 -1.00 9.31 -0.42
CA ASP A 36 -2.30 9.91 -0.09
C ASP A 36 -3.46 9.19 -0.76
N LEU A 37 -3.24 8.61 -1.95
CA LEU A 37 -4.25 7.81 -2.66
C LEU A 37 -4.64 6.52 -1.91
N THR A 38 -3.80 6.02 -1.01
CA THR A 38 -4.01 4.75 -0.31
C THR A 38 -5.31 4.76 0.50
N GLY A 39 -5.62 5.86 1.15
CA GLY A 39 -6.88 6.00 1.88
C GLY A 39 -8.11 5.89 0.99
N TYR A 40 -8.05 6.50 -0.19
CA TYR A 40 -9.14 6.43 -1.18
C TYR A 40 -9.31 5.00 -1.71
N GLU A 41 -8.22 4.32 -2.01
CA GLU A 41 -8.26 2.95 -2.48
C GLU A 41 -8.83 1.99 -1.44
N ILE A 42 -8.43 2.13 -0.19
CA ILE A 42 -8.97 1.31 0.91
C ILE A 42 -10.47 1.57 1.07
N GLY A 43 -10.88 2.83 1.06
CA GLY A 43 -12.30 3.18 1.10
C GLY A 43 -13.08 2.53 -0.03
N SER A 44 -12.52 2.52 -1.24
CA SER A 44 -13.14 1.88 -2.40
C SER A 44 -13.28 0.36 -2.22
N ILE A 45 -12.25 -0.30 -1.66
CA ILE A 45 -12.29 -1.74 -1.37
C ILE A 45 -13.42 -2.05 -0.38
N LEU A 46 -13.53 -1.27 0.69
CA LEU A 46 -14.55 -1.48 1.71
C LEU A 46 -15.97 -1.22 1.17
N THR A 47 -16.13 -0.20 0.34
CA THR A 47 -17.43 0.08 -0.31
C THR A 47 -17.87 -1.10 -1.18
N LYS A 48 -16.97 -1.64 -1.99
CA LYS A 48 -17.25 -2.83 -2.80
C LYS A 48 -17.57 -4.06 -1.95
N GLY A 49 -16.94 -4.16 -0.78
CA GLY A 49 -17.22 -5.22 0.18
C GLY A 49 -18.67 -5.22 0.68
N ASN A 50 -19.27 -4.03 0.84
CA ASN A 50 -20.67 -3.90 1.23
C ASN A 50 -21.64 -4.49 0.19
N ASP A 51 -21.24 -4.53 -1.07
CA ASP A 51 -22.03 -5.11 -2.16
C ASP A 51 -21.88 -6.64 -2.28
N GLY A 52 -21.28 -7.29 -1.28
CA GLY A 52 -21.09 -8.73 -1.25
C GLY A 52 -19.84 -9.24 -1.96
N HIS A 53 -19.00 -8.36 -2.47
CA HIS A 53 -17.74 -8.75 -3.14
C HIS A 53 -16.67 -9.28 -2.18
N ILE A 54 -16.79 -8.95 -0.90
CA ILE A 54 -15.91 -9.47 0.14
C ILE A 54 -16.77 -10.22 1.17
N ARG A 55 -16.50 -11.51 1.30
CA ARG A 55 -17.24 -12.38 2.19
C ARG A 55 -17.04 -11.96 3.65
N GLY A 56 -18.14 -11.89 4.39
CA GLY A 56 -18.11 -11.59 5.84
C GLY A 56 -18.11 -10.10 6.18
N LEU A 57 -18.06 -9.20 5.19
CA LEU A 57 -18.21 -7.78 5.43
C LEU A 57 -19.68 -7.36 5.41
N ASN A 58 -20.07 -6.60 6.42
CA ASN A 58 -21.37 -5.95 6.51
C ASN A 58 -21.16 -4.48 6.86
N ARG A 59 -22.24 -3.70 6.82
CA ARG A 59 -22.19 -2.26 7.08
C ARG A 59 -21.54 -1.90 8.41
N GLU A 60 -21.91 -2.57 9.49
CA GLU A 60 -21.40 -2.28 10.82
C GLU A 60 -19.89 -2.54 10.91
N LEU A 61 -19.46 -3.67 10.39
CA LEU A 61 -18.05 -4.04 10.35
C LEU A 61 -17.24 -3.06 9.49
N ILE A 62 -17.77 -2.66 8.34
CA ILE A 62 -17.11 -1.69 7.45
C ILE A 62 -16.92 -0.36 8.18
N LEU A 63 -17.94 0.14 8.87
CA LEU A 63 -17.83 1.39 9.60
C LEU A 63 -16.82 1.29 10.75
N TYR A 64 -16.78 0.15 11.43
CA TYR A 64 -15.80 -0.10 12.48
C TYR A 64 -14.37 -0.12 11.89
N LEU A 65 -14.15 -0.86 10.82
CA LEU A 65 -12.85 -0.95 10.16
C LEU A 65 -12.39 0.41 9.62
N THR A 66 -13.31 1.20 9.10
CA THR A 66 -13.01 2.56 8.61
C THR A 66 -12.46 3.43 9.73
N LYS A 67 -13.04 3.38 10.92
CA LYS A 67 -12.54 4.12 12.08
C LYS A 67 -11.15 3.66 12.51
N GLU A 68 -10.90 2.36 12.50
CA GLU A 68 -9.58 1.82 12.83
C GLU A 68 -8.52 2.23 11.80
N ILE A 69 -8.87 2.18 10.52
CA ILE A 69 -8.00 2.64 9.44
C ILE A 69 -7.71 4.13 9.55
N GLU A 70 -8.71 4.93 9.88
CA GLU A 70 -8.55 6.37 10.12
C GLU A 70 -7.48 6.65 11.19
N LYS A 71 -7.53 5.92 12.31
CA LYS A 71 -6.53 6.02 13.37
C LYS A 71 -5.13 5.68 12.89
N VAL A 72 -5.01 4.61 12.11
CA VAL A 72 -3.72 4.18 11.56
C VAL A 72 -3.16 5.25 10.63
N ILE A 73 -3.95 5.72 9.66
CA ILE A 73 -3.51 6.74 8.69
C ILE A 73 -3.12 8.04 9.39
N ALA A 74 -3.83 8.42 10.45
CA ALA A 74 -3.50 9.62 11.22
C ALA A 74 -2.14 9.55 11.92
N ASN A 75 -1.59 8.35 12.10
CA ASN A 75 -0.34 8.12 12.84
C ASN A 75 0.83 7.65 11.97
N ILE A 76 0.64 7.53 10.66
CA ILE A 76 1.70 7.14 9.72
C ILE A 76 2.02 8.30 8.77
N GLY A 77 3.19 8.23 8.14
CA GLY A 77 3.58 9.23 7.15
C GLY A 77 2.74 9.11 5.88
N VAL A 78 2.28 10.24 5.36
CA VAL A 78 1.51 10.30 4.11
C VAL A 78 2.25 11.15 3.10
N ILE A 79 2.49 10.57 1.93
CA ILE A 79 3.17 11.21 0.81
C ILE A 79 2.12 11.76 -0.14
N ARG A 80 2.20 13.07 -0.41
CA ARG A 80 1.24 13.75 -1.27
C ARG A 80 1.67 13.70 -2.73
N LEU A 81 0.73 13.49 -3.62
CA LEU A 81 0.96 13.44 -5.06
C LEU A 81 1.68 14.70 -5.56
N LYS A 82 1.33 15.87 -5.05
CA LYS A 82 1.95 17.14 -5.47
C LYS A 82 3.46 17.21 -5.19
N THR A 83 4.00 16.34 -4.34
CA THR A 83 5.43 16.27 -4.05
C THR A 83 6.17 15.30 -4.97
N LEU A 84 5.45 14.60 -5.84
CA LEU A 84 6.00 13.61 -6.76
C LEU A 84 6.12 14.19 -8.18
N ASP A 85 6.99 13.60 -8.97
CA ASP A 85 7.12 13.94 -10.39
C ASP A 85 6.04 13.20 -11.20
N ILE A 86 4.92 13.86 -11.38
CA ILE A 86 3.73 13.29 -12.03
C ILE A 86 4.02 12.86 -13.48
N ALA A 87 4.81 13.65 -14.21
CA ALA A 87 5.18 13.32 -15.58
C ALA A 87 6.03 12.04 -15.67
N GLU A 88 6.98 11.88 -14.77
CA GLU A 88 7.80 10.67 -14.70
C GLU A 88 6.98 9.44 -14.27
N ILE A 89 6.02 9.61 -13.39
CA ILE A 89 5.07 8.54 -13.03
C ILE A 89 4.27 8.12 -14.26
N MET A 90 3.80 9.07 -15.05
CA MET A 90 3.05 8.76 -16.27
C MET A 90 3.92 7.99 -17.28
N LYS A 91 5.16 8.39 -17.47
CA LYS A 91 6.10 7.65 -18.32
C LYS A 91 6.28 6.22 -17.85
N LEU A 92 6.42 6.03 -16.55
CA LEU A 92 6.54 4.69 -15.96
C LEU A 92 5.27 3.86 -16.18
N SER A 93 4.11 4.45 -15.96
CA SER A 93 2.82 3.81 -16.21
C SER A 93 2.71 3.32 -17.65
N LEU A 94 3.01 4.19 -18.61
CA LEU A 94 2.93 3.86 -20.03
C LEU A 94 3.95 2.79 -20.45
N SER A 95 5.13 2.80 -19.87
CA SER A 95 6.18 1.85 -20.23
C SER A 95 6.00 0.46 -19.61
N THR A 96 5.35 0.37 -18.44
CA THR A 96 5.17 -0.89 -17.71
C THR A 96 3.80 -1.51 -17.94
N GLY A 97 2.82 -0.74 -18.35
CA GLY A 97 1.41 -1.16 -18.38
C GLY A 97 0.73 -1.13 -17.03
N LEU A 98 1.42 -0.72 -15.97
CA LEU A 98 0.81 -0.51 -14.66
C LEU A 98 -0.16 0.68 -14.71
N THR A 99 -1.19 0.64 -13.88
CA THR A 99 -2.05 1.82 -13.70
C THR A 99 -1.21 2.98 -13.16
N PHE A 100 -1.68 4.20 -13.35
CA PHE A 100 -1.02 5.37 -12.78
C PHE A 100 -0.88 5.24 -11.24
N TYR A 101 -1.90 4.67 -10.59
CA TYR A 101 -1.88 4.43 -9.15
C TYR A 101 -0.72 3.51 -8.74
N ASP A 102 -0.60 2.35 -9.39
CA ASP A 102 0.46 1.39 -9.09
C ASP A 102 1.85 1.93 -9.47
N ALA A 103 1.93 2.64 -10.58
CA ALA A 103 3.16 3.30 -11.01
C ALA A 103 3.64 4.35 -10.00
N SER A 104 2.72 5.02 -9.30
CA SER A 104 3.06 5.99 -8.25
C SER A 104 3.83 5.34 -7.10
N TYR A 105 3.39 4.18 -6.64
CA TYR A 105 4.10 3.43 -5.60
C TYR A 105 5.48 2.97 -6.05
N VAL A 106 5.54 2.41 -7.26
CA VAL A 106 6.80 1.92 -7.84
C VAL A 106 7.79 3.05 -8.03
N PHE A 107 7.34 4.17 -8.58
CA PHE A 107 8.18 5.36 -8.76
C PHE A 107 8.74 5.87 -7.44
N TYR A 108 7.89 5.99 -6.43
CA TYR A 108 8.32 6.49 -5.12
C TYR A 108 9.38 5.59 -4.51
N CYS A 109 9.19 4.28 -4.56
CA CYS A 109 10.16 3.31 -4.05
C CYS A 109 11.49 3.39 -4.79
N LYS A 110 11.44 3.48 -6.11
CA LYS A 110 12.62 3.56 -6.94
C LYS A 110 13.43 4.83 -6.67
N PHE A 111 12.74 5.97 -6.64
CA PHE A 111 13.38 7.27 -6.44
C PHE A 111 13.99 7.38 -5.04
N ASN A 112 13.38 6.82 -4.02
CA ASN A 112 13.83 6.91 -2.63
C ASN A 112 14.57 5.66 -2.13
N GLN A 113 14.81 4.69 -3.01
CA GLN A 113 15.50 3.44 -2.67
C GLN A 113 14.84 2.70 -1.49
N MET A 114 13.51 2.62 -1.52
CA MET A 114 12.72 1.95 -0.50
C MET A 114 12.20 0.61 -1.01
N THR A 115 11.91 -0.28 -0.09
CA THR A 115 11.34 -1.59 -0.41
C THR A 115 9.83 -1.46 -0.62
N LEU A 116 9.36 -1.95 -1.75
CA LEU A 116 7.92 -2.02 -2.03
C LEU A 116 7.34 -3.27 -1.37
N LEU A 117 6.30 -3.08 -0.58
CA LEU A 117 5.55 -4.16 0.04
C LEU A 117 4.22 -4.32 -0.68
N THR A 118 4.07 -5.40 -1.44
CA THR A 118 2.88 -5.65 -2.23
C THR A 118 2.60 -7.14 -2.43
N ASP A 119 1.32 -7.50 -2.37
CA ASP A 119 0.84 -8.83 -2.75
C ASP A 119 0.26 -8.85 -4.16
N ASP A 120 0.23 -7.72 -4.84
CA ASP A 120 -0.20 -7.64 -6.24
C ASP A 120 0.86 -8.24 -7.15
N LYS A 121 0.48 -9.27 -7.91
CA LYS A 121 1.42 -10.04 -8.75
C LYS A 121 2.02 -9.23 -9.88
N GLU A 122 1.23 -8.39 -10.52
CA GLU A 122 1.69 -7.56 -11.63
C GLU A 122 2.64 -6.46 -11.15
N MET A 123 2.27 -5.77 -10.09
CA MET A 123 3.12 -4.76 -9.48
C MET A 123 4.44 -5.36 -8.99
N TYR A 124 4.39 -6.52 -8.35
CA TYR A 124 5.57 -7.25 -7.89
C TYR A 124 6.52 -7.54 -9.05
N ARG A 125 5.99 -8.13 -10.12
CA ARG A 125 6.77 -8.49 -11.30
C ARG A 125 7.42 -7.27 -11.97
N GLU A 126 6.66 -6.21 -12.20
CA GLU A 126 7.16 -5.02 -12.87
C GLU A 126 8.18 -4.26 -12.01
N ALA A 127 7.96 -4.19 -10.71
CA ALA A 127 8.92 -3.58 -9.78
C ALA A 127 10.25 -4.38 -9.76
N MET A 128 10.18 -5.70 -9.76
CA MET A 128 11.37 -6.56 -9.85
C MET A 128 12.16 -6.29 -11.13
N LYS A 129 11.49 -6.16 -12.27
CA LYS A 129 12.15 -5.85 -13.56
C LYS A 129 12.88 -4.52 -13.53
N LEU A 130 12.39 -3.57 -12.74
CA LEU A 130 13.02 -2.25 -12.60
C LEU A 130 14.15 -2.24 -11.55
N GLY A 131 14.45 -3.38 -10.96
CA GLY A 131 15.52 -3.51 -9.98
C GLY A 131 15.15 -3.08 -8.57
N LEU A 132 13.87 -2.91 -8.26
CA LEU A 132 13.43 -2.60 -6.91
C LEU A 132 13.52 -3.81 -5.99
N GLU A 133 13.75 -3.54 -4.72
CA GLU A 133 13.52 -4.55 -3.69
C GLU A 133 12.02 -4.61 -3.43
N VAL A 134 11.44 -5.80 -3.59
CA VAL A 134 10.01 -6.04 -3.44
C VAL A 134 9.80 -7.22 -2.50
N LYS A 135 8.87 -7.09 -1.59
CA LYS A 135 8.49 -8.16 -0.67
C LYS A 135 6.98 -8.30 -0.61
N LYS A 136 6.53 -9.51 -0.31
CA LYS A 136 5.14 -9.79 0.02
C LYS A 136 4.91 -9.56 1.51
N VAL A 137 3.66 -9.33 1.90
CA VAL A 137 3.30 -9.11 3.30
C VAL A 137 3.77 -10.27 4.18
N GLU A 138 3.57 -11.51 3.76
CA GLU A 138 3.97 -12.69 4.52
C GLU A 138 5.48 -12.76 4.82
N GLU A 139 6.31 -12.19 3.96
CA GLU A 139 7.76 -12.21 4.12
C GLU A 139 8.25 -11.28 5.25
N VAL A 140 7.45 -10.30 5.64
CA VAL A 140 7.84 -9.30 6.65
C VAL A 140 7.15 -9.51 8.00
N LEU A 141 6.17 -10.40 8.07
CA LEU A 141 5.41 -10.69 9.30
C LEU A 141 6.09 -11.73 10.21
N ASN A 142 7.13 -12.37 9.75
CA ASN A 142 7.84 -13.41 10.53
C ASN A 142 8.99 -12.83 11.32
#